data_0629a56e5f284ab6712443eaa1c5ccff
#
_entry.id   0629a56e5f284ab6712443eaa1c5ccff
#
_cell.length_a   1.000
_cell.length_b   1.000
_cell.length_c   1.000
_cell.angle_alpha   90.00
_cell.angle_beta   90.00
_cell.angle_gamma   90.00
#
_symmetry.space_group_name_H-M   'P 1'
#
loop_
_entity.id
_entity.type
_entity.pdbx_description
1 polymer ?
#
loop_
_entity_poly.entity_id
_entity_poly.type
_entity_poly.pdbx_seq_one_letter_code
_entity_poly.pdbx_strand_id
1 'polypeptide(L)'
;MTEPSSPVLPAPADAAAAEPCPRCGAGLTTDPRFAFWCPTCDWNVGPERPEPTRHERAAAARADRLHRELAAGTSPTARREWLLASAAATLVHLSTAALFLGSLALLVAGNTVQRCLGGVLLVFAVVLRPRFGRVPRGEGVLDREQAPALYGLADRVAAEVGAPRVDLIVLDDDFNASFGVVGLRRRAVLTLGLPLWEALDDQQRIALLGHEFGHRVNGDNRRSFWLGTAISTLATWYDLARPGRLHLGVRTLLVRVGEMIADLLLKALAWLLLQAVQLLDGLTSRAGQQAEYLADSLAARTAGTEAARGLLTTLLLRGSAEVALTRARSGGGRGPRIVRRRGVRSAETARTDAPNPDLLWERMREHLASIPAVERDRLLRWNTLDRTAVDGSHPPTHLRLALLGHGPEQPAAVRTGPEEAAAVAAEIAPHRARIAAALLAG
;
A
#
# COMPACT_ATOMS: atom_id res chain seq x y z
N MET A 1 -33.57 7.96 57.24
CA MET A 1 -32.58 7.38 56.33
C MET A 1 -33.27 7.35 54.98
N THR A 2 -32.97 8.34 54.15
CA THR A 2 -33.49 8.54 52.81
C THR A 2 -32.42 8.02 51.82
N GLU A 3 -32.78 7.00 51.03
CA GLU A 3 -31.92 6.48 49.95
C GLU A 3 -31.68 7.54 48.89
N PRO A 4 -30.47 7.66 48.35
CA PRO A 4 -30.19 8.55 47.22
C PRO A 4 -30.68 7.94 45.94
N SER A 5 -31.53 8.70 45.24
CA SER A 5 -32.01 8.36 43.87
C SER A 5 -30.86 8.32 42.88
N SER A 6 -30.67 7.19 42.20
CA SER A 6 -29.73 7.04 41.07
C SER A 6 -30.12 7.99 39.92
N PRO A 7 -29.15 8.63 39.27
CA PRO A 7 -29.44 9.48 38.11
C PRO A 7 -29.87 8.58 36.93
N VAL A 8 -31.05 8.84 36.42
CA VAL A 8 -31.60 8.29 35.20
C VAL A 8 -30.72 8.84 34.02
N LEU A 9 -29.98 7.99 33.38
CA LEU A 9 -29.30 8.31 32.12
C LEU A 9 -30.34 8.69 31.08
N PRO A 10 -30.18 9.77 30.31
CA PRO A 10 -31.10 10.11 29.24
C PRO A 10 -31.15 8.98 28.24
N ALA A 11 -32.35 8.63 27.80
CA ALA A 11 -32.59 7.66 26.74
C ALA A 11 -31.79 8.05 25.48
N PRO A 12 -31.28 7.06 24.68
CA PRO A 12 -30.58 7.36 23.45
C PRO A 12 -31.50 8.20 22.56
N ALA A 13 -30.97 9.33 22.10
CA ALA A 13 -31.66 10.23 21.19
C ALA A 13 -32.22 9.48 19.99
N ASP A 14 -33.46 9.83 19.65
CA ASP A 14 -34.32 9.37 18.58
C ASP A 14 -33.59 8.58 17.49
N ALA A 15 -34.00 7.32 17.30
CA ALA A 15 -33.72 6.57 16.07
C ALA A 15 -34.26 7.42 14.90
N ALA A 16 -33.38 8.09 14.18
CA ALA A 16 -33.71 8.82 12.98
C ALA A 16 -34.55 7.89 12.08
N ALA A 17 -35.73 8.34 11.67
CA ALA A 17 -36.64 7.57 10.84
C ALA A 17 -35.82 7.01 9.66
N ALA A 18 -35.80 5.68 9.54
CA ALA A 18 -35.03 5.02 8.49
C ALA A 18 -35.61 5.47 7.12
N GLU A 19 -34.84 6.26 6.37
CA GLU A 19 -35.26 6.66 5.03
C GLU A 19 -35.38 5.43 4.13
N PRO A 20 -36.44 5.29 3.32
CA PRO A 20 -36.56 4.17 2.40
C PRO A 20 -35.53 4.26 1.26
N CYS A 21 -34.92 3.14 0.94
CA CYS A 21 -34.00 3.05 -0.19
C CYS A 21 -34.73 3.43 -1.52
N PRO A 22 -34.23 4.37 -2.31
CA PRO A 22 -34.90 4.79 -3.55
C PRO A 22 -34.94 3.70 -4.63
N ARG A 23 -34.13 2.62 -4.47
CA ARG A 23 -34.07 1.52 -5.45
C ARG A 23 -34.93 0.33 -5.06
N CYS A 24 -34.99 -0.05 -3.78
CA CYS A 24 -35.70 -1.27 -3.34
C CYS A 24 -36.69 -1.05 -2.20
N GLY A 25 -36.80 0.16 -1.65
CA GLY A 25 -37.71 0.47 -0.55
C GLY A 25 -37.31 -0.02 0.84
N ALA A 26 -36.17 -0.74 0.98
CA ALA A 26 -35.68 -1.19 2.28
C ALA A 26 -35.26 0.00 3.14
N GLY A 27 -35.49 -0.07 4.47
CA GLY A 27 -35.07 0.97 5.39
C GLY A 27 -33.54 1.12 5.42
N LEU A 28 -33.04 2.36 5.28
CA LEU A 28 -31.62 2.68 5.34
C LEU A 28 -31.22 3.04 6.78
N THR A 29 -30.23 2.35 7.32
CA THR A 29 -29.56 2.81 8.54
C THR A 29 -28.48 3.79 8.11
N THR A 30 -28.59 5.06 8.52
CA THR A 30 -27.76 6.13 8.01
C THR A 30 -27.02 6.84 9.14
N ASP A 31 -25.75 7.19 8.88
CA ASP A 31 -25.02 8.19 9.66
C ASP A 31 -24.74 9.38 8.74
N PRO A 32 -25.24 10.60 9.02
CA PRO A 32 -25.14 11.74 8.10
C PRO A 32 -23.69 12.18 7.81
N ARG A 33 -22.72 11.65 8.53
CA ARG A 33 -21.29 11.91 8.28
C ARG A 33 -20.73 11.09 7.12
N PHE A 34 -21.45 10.01 6.71
CA PHE A 34 -21.00 9.03 5.73
C PHE A 34 -21.99 8.89 4.57
N ALA A 35 -21.62 8.13 3.56
CA ALA A 35 -22.47 7.88 2.42
C ALA A 35 -23.70 7.03 2.81
N PHE A 36 -24.90 7.47 2.43
CA PHE A 36 -26.11 6.65 2.51
C PHE A 36 -26.05 5.53 1.48
N TRP A 37 -26.20 4.30 1.91
CA TRP A 37 -26.16 3.14 1.04
C TRP A 37 -27.14 2.07 1.49
N CYS A 38 -27.48 1.15 0.60
CA CYS A 38 -28.43 0.07 0.91
C CYS A 38 -27.74 -1.29 0.95
N PRO A 39 -27.69 -1.97 2.12
CA PRO A 39 -27.11 -3.29 2.23
C PRO A 39 -27.90 -4.38 1.49
N THR A 40 -29.20 -4.14 1.19
CA THR A 40 -30.07 -5.12 0.53
C THR A 40 -29.84 -5.16 -0.98
N CYS A 41 -29.60 -4.01 -1.63
CA CYS A 41 -29.49 -3.93 -3.10
C CYS A 41 -28.21 -3.26 -3.61
N ASP A 42 -27.27 -2.97 -2.73
CA ASP A 42 -25.99 -2.29 -3.03
C ASP A 42 -26.18 -0.89 -3.67
N TRP A 43 -27.34 -0.25 -3.52
CA TRP A 43 -27.53 1.11 -3.99
C TRP A 43 -26.56 2.05 -3.27
N ASN A 44 -25.85 2.85 -4.02
CA ASN A 44 -24.88 3.85 -3.55
C ASN A 44 -23.76 3.29 -2.64
N VAL A 45 -23.40 2.03 -2.79
CA VAL A 45 -22.34 1.39 -1.99
C VAL A 45 -20.96 2.01 -2.27
N GLY A 46 -20.76 2.58 -3.44
CA GLY A 46 -19.53 3.25 -3.85
C GLY A 46 -19.74 4.09 -5.13
N PRO A 47 -18.70 4.77 -5.64
CA PRO A 47 -18.80 5.57 -6.85
C PRO A 47 -19.16 4.73 -8.07
N GLU A 48 -19.86 5.33 -9.06
CA GLU A 48 -20.07 4.67 -10.34
C GLU A 48 -18.74 4.33 -11.01
N ARG A 49 -18.68 3.15 -11.60
CA ARG A 49 -17.47 2.62 -12.21
C ARG A 49 -17.63 2.40 -13.70
N PRO A 50 -16.57 2.62 -14.46
CA PRO A 50 -16.52 2.10 -15.81
C PRO A 50 -16.55 0.55 -15.77
N GLU A 51 -17.08 -0.04 -16.83
CA GLU A 51 -17.05 -1.48 -17.03
C GLU A 51 -15.61 -2.01 -16.88
N PRO A 52 -15.39 -3.07 -16.07
CA PRO A 52 -14.07 -3.62 -15.88
C PRO A 52 -13.50 -4.14 -17.20
N THR A 53 -12.25 -3.85 -17.45
CA THR A 53 -11.52 -4.31 -18.63
C THR A 53 -11.43 -5.85 -18.66
N ARG A 54 -11.10 -6.41 -19.80
CA ARG A 54 -10.86 -7.86 -19.92
C ARG A 54 -9.75 -8.34 -19.00
N HIS A 55 -8.72 -7.51 -18.80
CA HIS A 55 -7.60 -7.81 -17.91
C HIS A 55 -8.04 -7.85 -16.44
N GLU A 56 -8.81 -6.87 -15.97
CA GLU A 56 -9.34 -6.81 -14.61
C GLU A 56 -10.28 -7.96 -14.31
N ARG A 57 -11.18 -8.30 -15.24
CA ARG A 57 -12.04 -9.49 -15.11
C ARG A 57 -11.24 -10.79 -14.99
N ALA A 58 -10.19 -10.94 -15.79
CA ALA A 58 -9.32 -12.12 -15.73
C ALA A 58 -8.50 -12.16 -14.42
N ALA A 59 -8.05 -11.02 -13.91
CA ALA A 59 -7.36 -10.91 -12.63
C ALA A 59 -8.28 -11.30 -11.46
N ALA A 60 -9.49 -10.77 -11.42
CA ALA A 60 -10.50 -11.12 -10.41
C ALA A 60 -10.85 -12.63 -10.45
N ALA A 61 -11.06 -13.20 -11.65
CA ALA A 61 -11.34 -14.63 -11.78
C ALA A 61 -10.16 -15.52 -11.33
N ARG A 62 -8.92 -15.06 -11.47
CA ARG A 62 -7.73 -15.75 -10.93
C ARG A 62 -7.70 -15.70 -9.41
N ALA A 63 -7.97 -14.54 -8.81
CA ALA A 63 -8.02 -14.37 -7.36
C ALA A 63 -9.12 -15.25 -6.72
N ASP A 64 -10.33 -15.25 -7.29
CA ASP A 64 -11.43 -16.09 -6.85
C ASP A 64 -11.12 -17.60 -6.95
N ARG A 65 -10.41 -18.01 -7.99
CA ARG A 65 -10.00 -19.41 -8.16
C ARG A 65 -8.97 -19.81 -7.12
N LEU A 66 -7.94 -19.00 -6.93
CA LEU A 66 -6.91 -19.25 -5.92
C LEU A 66 -7.50 -19.33 -4.51
N HIS A 67 -8.39 -18.40 -4.16
CA HIS A 67 -9.09 -18.44 -2.87
C HIS A 67 -9.85 -19.76 -2.68
N ARG A 68 -10.61 -20.23 -3.68
CA ARG A 68 -11.35 -21.50 -3.60
C ARG A 68 -10.41 -22.71 -3.45
N GLU A 69 -9.28 -22.73 -4.16
CA GLU A 69 -8.27 -23.77 -4.06
C GLU A 69 -7.67 -23.83 -2.64
N LEU A 70 -7.32 -22.66 -2.06
CA LEU A 70 -6.77 -22.58 -0.72
C LEU A 70 -7.80 -22.93 0.36
N ALA A 71 -9.06 -22.48 0.21
CA ALA A 71 -10.15 -22.82 1.11
C ALA A 71 -10.48 -24.33 1.09
N ALA A 72 -10.24 -25.01 -0.05
CA ALA A 72 -10.35 -26.46 -0.18
C ALA A 72 -9.10 -27.21 0.34
N GLY A 73 -8.11 -26.53 0.94
CA GLY A 73 -6.88 -27.14 1.46
C GLY A 73 -5.91 -27.59 0.37
N THR A 74 -6.08 -27.17 -0.88
CA THR A 74 -5.16 -27.50 -1.96
C THR A 74 -4.03 -26.47 -2.04
N SER A 75 -2.77 -26.93 -2.10
CA SER A 75 -1.61 -26.07 -2.34
C SER A 75 -1.26 -26.06 -3.83
N PRO A 76 -1.72 -25.06 -4.58
CA PRO A 76 -1.44 -25.01 -6.01
C PRO A 76 0.04 -24.76 -6.27
N THR A 77 0.65 -25.62 -7.10
CA THR A 77 2.04 -25.43 -7.51
C THR A 77 2.11 -24.48 -8.71
N ALA A 78 2.60 -23.26 -8.48
CA ALA A 78 2.87 -22.29 -9.55
C ALA A 78 4.23 -22.50 -10.24
N ARG A 79 4.73 -23.75 -10.30
CA ARG A 79 6.09 -24.04 -10.79
C ARG A 79 6.30 -23.64 -12.25
N ARG A 80 5.30 -23.85 -13.10
CA ARG A 80 5.37 -23.47 -14.53
C ARG A 80 5.41 -21.96 -14.71
N GLU A 81 4.48 -21.25 -14.08
CA GLU A 81 4.40 -19.80 -14.14
C GLU A 81 5.70 -19.17 -13.61
N TRP A 82 6.22 -19.70 -12.51
CA TRP A 82 7.50 -19.25 -11.96
C TRP A 82 8.69 -19.49 -12.90
N LEU A 83 8.78 -20.63 -13.57
CA LEU A 83 9.83 -20.90 -14.54
C LEU A 83 9.75 -19.94 -15.73
N LEU A 84 8.56 -19.70 -16.26
CA LEU A 84 8.34 -18.75 -17.35
C LEU A 84 8.68 -17.32 -16.94
N ALA A 85 8.24 -16.89 -15.76
CA ALA A 85 8.58 -15.57 -15.22
C ALA A 85 10.09 -15.41 -15.02
N SER A 86 10.76 -16.43 -14.48
CA SER A 86 12.21 -16.43 -14.28
C SER A 86 12.98 -16.40 -15.61
N ALA A 87 12.52 -17.14 -16.61
CA ALA A 87 13.10 -17.13 -17.96
C ALA A 87 12.94 -15.73 -18.61
N ALA A 88 11.75 -15.13 -18.51
CA ALA A 88 11.49 -13.78 -19.02
C ALA A 88 12.35 -12.73 -18.30
N ALA A 89 12.45 -12.79 -16.97
CA ALA A 89 13.33 -11.90 -16.19
C ALA A 89 14.81 -12.07 -16.58
N THR A 90 15.23 -13.33 -16.78
CA THR A 90 16.60 -13.63 -17.24
C THR A 90 16.86 -13.01 -18.61
N LEU A 91 15.91 -13.07 -19.55
CA LEU A 91 16.03 -12.42 -20.84
C LEU A 91 16.20 -10.91 -20.72
N VAL A 92 15.45 -10.24 -19.82
CA VAL A 92 15.62 -8.80 -19.54
C VAL A 92 17.02 -8.51 -19.02
N HIS A 93 17.54 -9.31 -18.08
CA HIS A 93 18.89 -9.12 -17.55
C HIS A 93 19.97 -9.40 -18.58
N LEU A 94 19.81 -10.42 -19.41
CA LEU A 94 20.74 -10.72 -20.51
C LEU A 94 20.75 -9.60 -21.56
N SER A 95 19.59 -9.00 -21.89
CA SER A 95 19.55 -7.89 -22.84
C SER A 95 20.25 -6.64 -22.30
N THR A 96 20.12 -6.33 -20.99
CA THR A 96 20.89 -5.24 -20.37
C THR A 96 22.40 -5.52 -20.33
N ALA A 97 22.78 -6.75 -20.01
CA ALA A 97 24.18 -7.18 -20.02
C ALA A 97 24.77 -7.15 -21.43
N ALA A 98 24.05 -7.62 -22.43
CA ALA A 98 24.47 -7.58 -23.83
C ALA A 98 24.66 -6.14 -24.34
N LEU A 99 23.73 -5.23 -23.98
CA LEU A 99 23.88 -3.82 -24.32
C LEU A 99 25.15 -3.22 -23.69
N PHE A 100 25.42 -3.51 -22.43
CA PHE A 100 26.59 -3.02 -21.72
C PHE A 100 27.89 -3.59 -22.29
N LEU A 101 27.97 -4.92 -22.45
CA LEU A 101 29.18 -5.59 -22.98
C LEU A 101 29.42 -5.23 -24.45
N GLY A 102 28.34 -5.14 -25.25
CA GLY A 102 28.43 -4.72 -26.65
C GLY A 102 28.93 -3.26 -26.78
N SER A 103 28.46 -2.36 -25.93
CA SER A 103 28.97 -0.98 -25.92
C SER A 103 30.43 -0.91 -25.56
N LEU A 104 30.93 -1.71 -24.61
CA LEU A 104 32.35 -1.80 -24.26
C LEU A 104 33.16 -2.38 -25.41
N ALA A 105 32.68 -3.43 -26.06
CA ALA A 105 33.38 -4.03 -27.22
C ALA A 105 33.55 -3.04 -28.37
N LEU A 106 32.50 -2.23 -28.68
CA LEU A 106 32.59 -1.16 -29.67
C LEU A 106 33.60 -0.06 -29.30
N LEU A 107 33.68 0.29 -27.99
CA LEU A 107 34.61 1.29 -27.51
C LEU A 107 36.05 0.82 -27.60
N VAL A 108 36.33 -0.45 -27.28
CA VAL A 108 37.70 -0.99 -27.22
C VAL A 108 38.20 -1.40 -28.59
N ALA A 109 37.41 -2.20 -29.32
CA ALA A 109 37.84 -2.83 -30.58
C ALA A 109 37.33 -2.12 -31.85
N GLY A 110 36.43 -1.12 -31.72
CA GLY A 110 35.81 -0.45 -32.87
C GLY A 110 36.66 0.62 -33.51
N ASN A 111 36.31 0.96 -34.77
CA ASN A 111 36.80 2.17 -35.45
C ASN A 111 36.19 3.44 -34.84
N THR A 112 36.57 4.63 -35.30
CA THR A 112 36.10 5.91 -34.73
C THR A 112 34.57 6.03 -34.67
N VAL A 113 33.88 5.66 -35.72
CA VAL A 113 32.40 5.70 -35.77
C VAL A 113 31.78 4.70 -34.75
N GLN A 114 32.35 3.49 -34.72
CA GLN A 114 31.90 2.45 -33.77
C GLN A 114 32.17 2.85 -32.31
N ARG A 115 33.30 3.55 -32.02
CA ARG A 115 33.59 4.09 -30.69
C ARG A 115 32.57 5.16 -30.30
N CYS A 116 32.22 6.09 -31.19
CA CYS A 116 31.19 7.08 -30.93
C CYS A 116 29.84 6.41 -30.63
N LEU A 117 29.46 5.40 -31.44
CA LEU A 117 28.24 4.60 -31.21
C LEU A 117 28.33 3.87 -29.88
N GLY A 118 29.45 3.24 -29.56
CA GLY A 118 29.71 2.56 -28.29
C GLY A 118 29.53 3.48 -27.08
N GLY A 119 30.02 4.74 -27.20
CA GLY A 119 29.83 5.77 -26.17
C GLY A 119 28.35 6.08 -25.93
N VAL A 120 27.56 6.28 -26.99
CA VAL A 120 26.10 6.53 -26.89
C VAL A 120 25.41 5.32 -26.28
N LEU A 121 25.70 4.12 -26.75
CA LEU A 121 25.09 2.88 -26.21
C LEU A 121 25.47 2.65 -24.75
N LEU A 122 26.69 3.02 -24.32
CA LEU A 122 27.09 2.92 -22.92
C LEU A 122 26.29 3.87 -22.02
N VAL A 123 26.00 5.08 -22.49
CA VAL A 123 25.10 6.00 -21.76
C VAL A 123 23.74 5.37 -21.58
N PHE A 124 23.16 4.80 -22.65
CA PHE A 124 21.89 4.06 -22.55
C PHE A 124 22.00 2.87 -21.60
N ALA A 125 23.07 2.06 -21.69
CA ALA A 125 23.27 0.93 -20.79
C ALA A 125 23.33 1.35 -19.30
N VAL A 126 23.96 2.48 -19.00
CA VAL A 126 24.03 3.02 -17.64
C VAL A 126 22.67 3.55 -17.17
N VAL A 127 21.89 4.21 -18.04
CA VAL A 127 20.55 4.70 -17.72
C VAL A 127 19.57 3.54 -17.52
N LEU A 128 19.66 2.51 -18.37
CA LEU A 128 18.77 1.35 -18.41
C LEU A 128 19.18 0.22 -17.44
N ARG A 129 20.26 0.39 -16.69
CA ARG A 129 20.77 -0.64 -15.79
C ARG A 129 19.78 -1.04 -14.71
N PRO A 130 19.77 -2.29 -14.26
CA PRO A 130 19.01 -2.72 -13.09
C PRO A 130 19.36 -1.91 -11.84
N ARG A 131 18.36 -1.49 -11.09
CA ARG A 131 18.54 -0.69 -9.87
C ARG A 131 18.33 -1.58 -8.64
N PHE A 132 19.35 -1.78 -7.86
CA PHE A 132 19.36 -2.64 -6.65
C PHE A 132 18.91 -1.91 -5.40
N GLY A 133 18.04 -0.93 -5.46
CA GLY A 133 17.65 -0.14 -4.32
C GLY A 133 18.84 0.50 -3.58
N ARG A 134 18.61 1.57 -2.88
CA ARG A 134 19.63 2.21 -2.04
C ARG A 134 19.28 1.97 -0.59
N VAL A 135 20.29 1.74 0.24
CA VAL A 135 20.10 1.72 1.69
C VAL A 135 19.56 3.07 2.11
N PRO A 136 18.40 3.14 2.75
CA PRO A 136 17.82 4.39 3.23
C PRO A 136 18.80 5.12 4.14
N ARG A 137 18.81 6.44 4.08
CA ARG A 137 19.63 7.32 4.92
C ARG A 137 18.79 8.54 5.25
N GLY A 138 19.01 9.11 6.41
CA GLY A 138 18.32 10.34 6.84
C GLY A 138 17.54 10.12 8.14
N GLU A 139 16.78 11.13 8.52
CA GLU A 139 16.14 11.25 9.81
C GLU A 139 15.01 10.23 10.09
N GLY A 140 14.52 9.51 9.07
CA GLY A 140 13.52 8.45 9.23
C GLY A 140 14.11 7.07 9.52
N VAL A 141 15.44 6.91 9.46
CA VAL A 141 16.11 5.64 9.68
C VAL A 141 16.44 5.49 11.15
N LEU A 142 15.99 4.41 11.75
CA LEU A 142 16.30 4.00 13.12
C LEU A 142 17.31 2.88 13.11
N ASP A 143 18.29 2.94 13.98
CA ASP A 143 19.16 1.82 14.32
C ASP A 143 18.78 1.19 15.66
N ARG A 144 19.45 0.08 16.02
CA ARG A 144 19.13 -0.68 17.23
C ARG A 144 19.44 0.06 18.53
N GLU A 145 20.34 1.02 18.51
CA GLU A 145 20.71 1.82 19.68
C GLU A 145 19.66 2.90 19.95
N GLN A 146 19.05 3.43 18.87
CA GLN A 146 18.03 4.47 18.93
C GLN A 146 16.64 3.92 19.29
N ALA A 147 16.33 2.67 18.93
CA ALA A 147 15.01 2.09 19.12
C ALA A 147 15.07 0.62 19.64
N PRO A 148 15.73 0.37 20.79
CA PRO A 148 15.92 -1.00 21.32
C PRO A 148 14.62 -1.75 21.57
N ALA A 149 13.54 -1.08 22.05
CA ALA A 149 12.26 -1.74 22.32
C ALA A 149 11.54 -2.12 21.02
N LEU A 150 11.52 -1.24 20.00
CA LEU A 150 10.93 -1.52 18.70
C LEU A 150 11.68 -2.68 18.01
N TYR A 151 13.01 -2.67 18.03
CA TYR A 151 13.81 -3.77 17.50
C TYR A 151 13.64 -5.05 18.30
N GLY A 152 13.49 -4.98 19.63
CA GLY A 152 13.19 -6.11 20.49
C GLY A 152 11.87 -6.77 20.13
N LEU A 153 10.82 -5.98 19.93
CA LEU A 153 9.51 -6.44 19.45
C LEU A 153 9.63 -7.10 18.06
N ALA A 154 10.28 -6.41 17.11
CA ALA A 154 10.49 -6.93 15.75
C ALA A 154 11.28 -8.26 15.77
N ASP A 155 12.31 -8.38 16.59
CA ASP A 155 13.11 -9.61 16.71
C ASP A 155 12.30 -10.78 17.29
N ARG A 156 11.41 -10.55 18.27
CA ARG A 156 10.52 -11.61 18.82
C ARG A 156 9.54 -12.08 17.75
N VAL A 157 8.93 -11.15 17.02
CA VAL A 157 8.01 -11.48 15.92
C VAL A 157 8.77 -12.22 14.81
N ALA A 158 9.96 -11.77 14.43
CA ALA A 158 10.81 -12.44 13.44
C ALA A 158 11.17 -13.86 13.85
N ALA A 159 11.51 -14.07 15.13
CA ALA A 159 11.83 -15.39 15.67
C ALA A 159 10.63 -16.34 15.62
N GLU A 160 9.42 -15.86 15.96
CA GLU A 160 8.18 -16.65 15.90
C GLU A 160 7.84 -17.11 14.48
N VAL A 161 8.01 -16.23 13.49
CA VAL A 161 7.78 -16.59 12.06
C VAL A 161 8.94 -17.36 11.45
N GLY A 162 10.12 -17.40 12.09
CA GLY A 162 11.34 -17.99 11.52
C GLY A 162 12.02 -17.07 10.50
N ALA A 163 11.81 -15.76 10.59
CA ALA A 163 12.46 -14.77 9.73
C ALA A 163 13.81 -14.32 10.32
N PRO A 164 14.77 -13.90 9.47
CA PRO A 164 15.99 -13.26 9.95
C PRO A 164 15.68 -11.88 10.56
N ARG A 165 16.56 -11.44 11.45
CA ARG A 165 16.49 -10.11 12.08
C ARG A 165 16.55 -9.00 11.05
N VAL A 166 15.92 -7.86 11.38
CA VAL A 166 15.94 -6.63 10.58
C VAL A 166 17.27 -5.90 10.79
N ASP A 167 17.88 -5.40 9.71
CA ASP A 167 19.08 -4.58 9.79
C ASP A 167 18.76 -3.11 10.06
N LEU A 168 17.67 -2.60 9.45
CA LEU A 168 17.25 -1.21 9.56
C LEU A 168 15.71 -1.12 9.63
N ILE A 169 15.21 -0.23 10.49
CA ILE A 169 13.80 0.18 10.51
C ILE A 169 13.73 1.61 9.98
N VAL A 170 12.77 1.87 9.09
CA VAL A 170 12.52 3.18 8.50
C VAL A 170 11.10 3.60 8.84
N LEU A 171 10.95 4.83 9.32
CA LEU A 171 9.64 5.45 9.54
C LEU A 171 9.37 6.48 8.46
N ASP A 172 8.24 6.35 7.77
CA ASP A 172 7.78 7.27 6.73
C ASP A 172 6.33 7.74 6.95
N ASP A 173 5.80 8.50 6.00
CA ASP A 173 4.49 9.13 6.03
C ASP A 173 3.42 8.39 5.22
N ASP A 174 3.72 7.20 4.69
CA ASP A 174 2.77 6.39 3.94
C ASP A 174 1.80 5.63 4.87
N PHE A 175 0.55 5.43 4.43
CA PHE A 175 -0.38 4.52 5.08
C PHE A 175 -0.12 3.08 4.60
N ASN A 176 1.08 2.58 4.90
CA ASN A 176 1.57 1.28 4.44
C ASN A 176 2.68 0.75 5.36
N ALA A 177 3.05 -0.52 5.18
CA ALA A 177 4.31 -1.07 5.67
C ALA A 177 4.93 -1.95 4.57
N SER A 178 6.23 -2.17 4.63
CA SER A 178 6.90 -3.03 3.68
C SER A 178 8.18 -3.62 4.27
N PHE A 179 8.48 -4.85 3.89
CA PHE A 179 9.75 -5.49 4.17
C PHE A 179 10.52 -5.71 2.87
N GLY A 180 11.74 -5.20 2.79
CA GLY A 180 12.56 -5.29 1.59
C GLY A 180 14.02 -5.63 1.88
N VAL A 181 14.73 -6.05 0.83
CA VAL A 181 16.19 -6.24 0.87
C VAL A 181 16.82 -5.29 -0.13
N VAL A 182 17.70 -4.43 0.34
CA VAL A 182 18.28 -3.35 -0.46
C VAL A 182 19.81 -3.39 -0.47
N GLY A 183 20.38 -2.83 -1.55
CA GLY A 183 21.81 -2.67 -1.73
C GLY A 183 22.57 -3.98 -2.02
N LEU A 184 23.84 -3.85 -2.37
CA LEU A 184 24.70 -5.00 -2.69
C LEU A 184 24.94 -5.93 -1.49
N ARG A 185 24.94 -5.37 -0.28
CA ARG A 185 25.07 -6.15 0.98
C ARG A 185 23.76 -6.79 1.44
N ARG A 186 22.67 -6.64 0.65
CA ARG A 186 21.36 -7.26 0.89
C ARG A 186 20.84 -6.99 2.30
N ARG A 187 20.87 -5.73 2.74
CA ARG A 187 20.34 -5.36 4.05
C ARG A 187 18.83 -5.51 4.11
N ALA A 188 18.36 -6.11 5.18
CA ALA A 188 16.95 -6.28 5.49
C ALA A 188 16.40 -4.96 6.08
N VAL A 189 15.47 -4.34 5.38
CA VAL A 189 14.86 -3.06 5.77
C VAL A 189 13.38 -3.27 5.97
N LEU A 190 12.88 -2.91 7.14
CA LEU A 190 11.48 -2.82 7.47
C LEU A 190 11.08 -1.34 7.41
N THR A 191 10.15 -1.00 6.53
CA THR A 191 9.58 0.35 6.46
C THR A 191 8.21 0.32 7.13
N LEU A 192 7.97 1.23 8.07
CA LEU A 192 6.71 1.38 8.80
C LEU A 192 6.17 2.79 8.55
N GLY A 193 5.06 2.88 7.86
CA GLY A 193 4.35 4.14 7.70
C GLY A 193 3.60 4.52 8.96
N LEU A 194 3.96 5.67 9.52
CA LEU A 194 3.37 6.13 10.79
C LEU A 194 1.85 6.29 10.72
N PRO A 195 1.22 6.75 9.63
CA PRO A 195 -0.24 6.79 9.56
C PRO A 195 -0.90 5.43 9.77
N LEU A 196 -0.35 4.35 9.20
CA LEU A 196 -0.84 3.00 9.44
C LEU A 196 -0.53 2.53 10.86
N TRP A 197 0.72 2.70 11.32
CA TRP A 197 1.14 2.31 12.66
C TRP A 197 0.30 2.94 13.77
N GLU A 198 -0.04 4.22 13.61
CA GLU A 198 -0.89 4.96 14.56
C GLU A 198 -2.37 4.58 14.47
N ALA A 199 -2.83 4.07 13.35
CA ALA A 199 -4.20 3.57 13.18
C ALA A 199 -4.43 2.19 13.83
N LEU A 200 -3.36 1.45 14.13
CA LEU A 200 -3.39 0.10 14.68
C LEU A 200 -3.26 0.09 16.19
N ASP A 201 -3.97 -0.83 16.85
CA ASP A 201 -3.70 -1.18 18.24
C ASP A 201 -2.41 -2.01 18.37
N ASP A 202 -1.95 -2.23 19.60
CA ASP A 202 -0.67 -2.88 19.84
C ASP A 202 -0.62 -4.31 19.32
N GLN A 203 -1.73 -5.05 19.38
CA GLN A 203 -1.77 -6.43 18.89
C GLN A 203 -1.87 -6.48 17.36
N GLN A 204 -2.56 -5.54 16.74
CA GLN A 204 -2.59 -5.37 15.29
C GLN A 204 -1.22 -4.94 14.71
N ARG A 205 -0.41 -4.18 15.47
CA ARG A 205 0.99 -3.88 15.11
C ARG A 205 1.85 -5.14 15.06
N ILE A 206 1.63 -6.07 15.99
CA ILE A 206 2.28 -7.40 15.96
C ILE A 206 1.82 -8.18 14.73
N ALA A 207 0.53 -8.13 14.38
CA ALA A 207 0.00 -8.76 13.18
C ALA A 207 0.64 -8.17 11.92
N LEU A 208 0.80 -6.84 11.85
CA LEU A 208 1.50 -6.16 10.75
C LEU A 208 2.94 -6.66 10.60
N LEU A 209 3.69 -6.70 11.70
CA LEU A 209 5.06 -7.21 11.69
C LEU A 209 5.11 -8.69 11.27
N GLY A 210 4.20 -9.52 11.76
CA GLY A 210 4.08 -10.93 11.39
C GLY A 210 3.78 -11.13 9.92
N HIS A 211 2.95 -10.27 9.33
CA HIS A 211 2.65 -10.25 7.90
C HIS A 211 3.88 -9.88 7.07
N GLU A 212 4.56 -8.79 7.40
CA GLU A 212 5.75 -8.33 6.68
C GLU A 212 6.90 -9.34 6.75
N PHE A 213 7.12 -9.94 7.91
CA PHE A 213 8.10 -11.02 8.05
C PHE A 213 7.67 -12.30 7.35
N GLY A 214 6.37 -12.55 7.22
CA GLY A 214 5.81 -13.65 6.45
C GLY A 214 6.28 -13.65 5.00
N HIS A 215 6.31 -12.49 4.35
CA HIS A 215 6.87 -12.34 3.00
C HIS A 215 8.34 -12.76 2.93
N ARG A 216 9.08 -12.56 4.00
CA ARG A 216 10.50 -12.95 4.05
C ARG A 216 10.70 -14.47 4.11
N VAL A 217 9.89 -15.15 4.91
CA VAL A 217 9.98 -16.61 5.13
C VAL A 217 9.52 -17.38 3.91
N ASN A 218 8.49 -16.91 3.25
CA ASN A 218 7.92 -17.54 2.05
C ASN A 218 8.88 -17.56 0.85
N GLY A 219 10.09 -17.03 1.01
CA GLY A 219 11.13 -17.03 -0.03
C GLY A 219 10.90 -16.00 -1.13
N ASP A 220 9.92 -15.11 -0.95
CA ASP A 220 9.54 -14.08 -1.92
C ASP A 220 10.70 -13.13 -2.21
N ASN A 221 11.54 -12.85 -1.24
CA ASN A 221 12.65 -11.92 -1.38
C ASN A 221 13.76 -12.34 -2.36
N ARG A 222 14.01 -13.64 -2.55
CA ARG A 222 14.97 -14.09 -3.59
C ARG A 222 14.33 -14.09 -4.96
N ARG A 223 13.05 -14.48 -5.01
CA ARG A 223 12.24 -14.48 -6.22
C ARG A 223 11.89 -13.06 -6.62
N SER A 224 11.45 -12.24 -5.66
CA SER A 224 11.10 -10.83 -5.87
C SER A 224 12.30 -9.98 -6.28
N PHE A 225 13.51 -10.24 -5.79
CA PHE A 225 14.70 -9.50 -6.20
C PHE A 225 15.00 -9.67 -7.69
N TRP A 226 15.03 -10.91 -8.19
CA TRP A 226 15.31 -11.20 -9.60
C TRP A 226 14.19 -10.71 -10.53
N LEU A 227 12.95 -11.05 -10.19
CA LEU A 227 11.76 -10.66 -10.93
C LEU A 227 11.47 -9.16 -10.77
N GLY A 228 11.55 -8.64 -9.56
CA GLY A 228 11.29 -7.23 -9.26
C GLY A 228 12.28 -6.29 -9.94
N THR A 229 13.57 -6.67 -9.99
CA THR A 229 14.56 -5.88 -10.76
C THR A 229 14.29 -5.92 -12.26
N ALA A 230 13.81 -7.04 -12.81
CA ALA A 230 13.41 -7.12 -14.21
C ALA A 230 12.18 -6.24 -14.50
N ILE A 231 11.15 -6.32 -13.65
CA ILE A 231 9.93 -5.50 -13.77
C ILE A 231 10.27 -4.01 -13.67
N SER A 232 11.06 -3.62 -12.66
CA SER A 232 11.47 -2.22 -12.48
C SER A 232 12.35 -1.70 -13.64
N THR A 233 13.15 -2.59 -14.24
CA THR A 233 13.94 -2.29 -15.44
C THR A 233 13.02 -2.03 -16.63
N LEU A 234 12.05 -2.92 -16.89
CA LEU A 234 11.07 -2.75 -17.96
C LEU A 234 10.20 -1.50 -17.76
N ALA A 235 9.79 -1.22 -16.52
CA ALA A 235 9.04 0.00 -16.19
C ALA A 235 9.88 1.27 -16.49
N THR A 236 11.18 1.25 -16.14
CA THR A 236 12.09 2.35 -16.48
C THR A 236 12.23 2.53 -18.00
N TRP A 237 12.34 1.42 -18.75
CA TRP A 237 12.40 1.47 -20.20
C TRP A 237 11.11 2.00 -20.81
N TYR A 238 9.97 1.56 -20.29
CA TYR A 238 8.65 2.06 -20.68
C TYR A 238 8.54 3.57 -20.45
N ASP A 239 8.94 4.06 -19.28
CA ASP A 239 8.89 5.49 -18.96
C ASP A 239 9.79 6.34 -19.88
N LEU A 240 10.93 5.80 -20.29
CA LEU A 240 11.84 6.46 -21.25
C LEU A 240 11.27 6.43 -22.67
N ALA A 241 10.58 5.36 -23.04
CA ALA A 241 9.96 5.19 -24.37
C ALA A 241 8.63 5.92 -24.52
N ARG A 242 8.05 6.49 -23.43
CA ARG A 242 6.76 7.20 -23.51
C ARG A 242 6.85 8.38 -24.46
N PRO A 243 5.91 8.49 -25.42
CA PRO A 243 5.90 9.56 -26.42
C PRO A 243 5.66 10.95 -25.79
N GLY A 244 6.06 11.98 -26.49
CA GLY A 244 5.83 13.38 -26.09
C GLY A 244 7.03 14.06 -25.39
N ARG A 245 8.17 13.39 -25.22
CA ARG A 245 9.38 13.98 -24.62
C ARG A 245 10.37 14.59 -25.65
N LEU A 246 10.23 14.22 -26.94
CA LEU A 246 11.11 14.69 -28.02
C LEU A 246 10.38 15.74 -28.89
N HIS A 247 10.36 16.98 -28.43
CA HIS A 247 9.94 18.11 -29.26
C HIS A 247 11.15 19.01 -29.48
N LEU A 248 11.78 18.88 -30.65
CA LEU A 248 12.97 19.67 -31.01
C LEU A 248 12.63 21.11 -31.42
N GLY A 249 11.33 21.45 -31.56
CA GLY A 249 10.88 22.80 -31.86
C GLY A 249 11.27 23.31 -33.27
N VAL A 250 11.89 22.47 -34.11
CA VAL A 250 12.35 22.82 -35.46
C VAL A 250 11.22 22.69 -36.48
N ARG A 251 11.04 23.71 -37.31
CA ARG A 251 9.87 23.81 -38.26
C ARG A 251 10.09 23.18 -39.61
N THR A 252 11.21 22.54 -39.93
CA THR A 252 11.43 21.95 -41.28
C THR A 252 10.63 20.66 -41.44
N LEU A 253 10.11 20.45 -42.67
CA LEU A 253 9.29 19.27 -43.01
C LEU A 253 10.03 17.96 -42.72
N LEU A 254 11.31 17.90 -43.01
CA LEU A 254 12.16 16.72 -42.82
C LEU A 254 12.25 16.36 -41.34
N VAL A 255 12.43 17.36 -40.45
CA VAL A 255 12.49 17.14 -39.00
C VAL A 255 11.13 16.68 -38.47
N ARG A 256 10.02 17.25 -38.93
CA ARG A 256 8.67 16.81 -38.55
C ARG A 256 8.37 15.36 -38.95
N VAL A 257 8.78 14.95 -40.15
CA VAL A 257 8.62 13.57 -40.62
C VAL A 257 9.50 12.64 -39.75
N GLY A 258 10.74 13.04 -39.44
CA GLY A 258 11.61 12.30 -38.52
C GLY A 258 11.04 12.18 -37.13
N GLU A 259 10.49 13.26 -36.55
CA GLU A 259 9.82 13.25 -35.26
C GLU A 259 8.58 12.32 -35.25
N MET A 260 7.79 12.33 -36.30
CA MET A 260 6.62 11.46 -36.44
C MET A 260 7.01 9.98 -36.52
N ILE A 261 8.06 9.63 -37.26
CA ILE A 261 8.57 8.25 -37.35
C ILE A 261 9.13 7.83 -35.99
N ALA A 262 9.94 8.69 -35.35
CA ALA A 262 10.50 8.41 -34.02
C ALA A 262 9.39 8.22 -32.97
N ASP A 263 8.37 9.06 -32.98
CA ASP A 263 7.23 8.96 -32.08
C ASP A 263 6.43 7.66 -32.30
N LEU A 264 6.24 7.25 -33.57
CA LEU A 264 5.58 5.96 -33.91
C LEU A 264 6.41 4.76 -33.39
N LEU A 265 7.74 4.79 -33.62
CA LEU A 265 8.62 3.74 -33.11
C LEU A 265 8.67 3.66 -31.59
N LEU A 266 8.71 4.83 -30.91
CA LEU A 266 8.66 4.90 -29.46
C LEU A 266 7.31 4.42 -28.93
N LYS A 267 6.20 4.73 -29.56
CA LYS A 267 4.86 4.19 -29.22
C LYS A 267 4.82 2.67 -29.33
N ALA A 268 5.34 2.13 -30.43
CA ALA A 268 5.40 0.68 -30.63
C ALA A 268 6.29 0.00 -29.57
N LEU A 269 7.45 0.59 -29.26
CA LEU A 269 8.36 0.10 -28.21
C LEU A 269 7.69 0.18 -26.83
N ALA A 270 7.08 1.31 -26.48
CA ALA A 270 6.36 1.48 -25.22
C ALA A 270 5.23 0.46 -25.07
N TRP A 271 4.48 0.20 -26.15
CA TRP A 271 3.47 -0.84 -26.15
C TRP A 271 4.04 -2.24 -25.91
N LEU A 272 5.14 -2.62 -26.57
CA LEU A 272 5.81 -3.91 -26.35
C LEU A 272 6.32 -4.05 -24.92
N LEU A 273 6.92 -2.99 -24.35
CA LEU A 273 7.41 -2.96 -22.98
C LEU A 273 6.25 -3.12 -21.98
N LEU A 274 5.13 -2.44 -22.22
CA LEU A 274 3.92 -2.58 -21.39
C LEU A 274 3.39 -4.02 -21.44
N GLN A 275 3.34 -4.66 -22.63
CA GLN A 275 2.94 -6.07 -22.75
C GLN A 275 3.89 -7.00 -21.98
N ALA A 276 5.19 -6.73 -22.02
CA ALA A 276 6.18 -7.50 -21.26
C ALA A 276 5.99 -7.36 -19.73
N VAL A 277 5.71 -6.14 -19.24
CA VAL A 277 5.39 -5.90 -17.83
C VAL A 277 4.11 -6.65 -17.45
N GLN A 278 3.03 -6.52 -18.24
CA GLN A 278 1.75 -7.18 -17.97
C GLN A 278 1.86 -8.71 -17.99
N LEU A 279 2.69 -9.26 -18.90
CA LEU A 279 2.97 -10.68 -18.94
C LEU A 279 3.68 -11.16 -17.68
N LEU A 280 4.75 -10.47 -17.26
CA LEU A 280 5.47 -10.79 -16.03
C LEU A 280 4.58 -10.67 -14.80
N ASP A 281 3.80 -9.59 -14.69
CA ASP A 281 2.82 -9.40 -13.63
C ASP A 281 1.80 -10.54 -13.61
N GLY A 282 1.24 -10.91 -14.74
CA GLY A 282 0.30 -12.03 -14.86
C GLY A 282 0.89 -13.39 -14.45
N LEU A 283 2.18 -13.63 -14.75
CA LEU A 283 2.89 -14.86 -14.38
C LEU A 283 3.25 -14.90 -12.88
N THR A 284 3.47 -13.74 -12.27
CA THR A 284 3.87 -13.64 -10.85
C THR A 284 2.68 -13.45 -9.92
N SER A 285 1.55 -12.91 -10.40
CA SER A 285 0.38 -12.54 -9.58
C SER A 285 -0.15 -13.69 -8.74
N ARG A 286 -0.22 -14.92 -9.29
CA ARG A 286 -0.70 -16.09 -8.53
C ARG A 286 0.21 -16.43 -7.35
N ALA A 287 1.52 -16.43 -7.57
CA ALA A 287 2.50 -16.70 -6.52
C ALA A 287 2.51 -15.57 -5.48
N GLY A 288 2.41 -14.31 -5.92
CA GLY A 288 2.29 -13.15 -5.05
C GLY A 288 1.04 -13.22 -4.17
N GLN A 289 -0.13 -13.48 -4.76
CA GLN A 289 -1.37 -13.63 -4.00
C GLN A 289 -1.34 -14.82 -3.03
N GLN A 290 -0.73 -15.94 -3.39
CA GLN A 290 -0.52 -17.06 -2.48
C GLN A 290 0.38 -16.67 -1.31
N ALA A 291 1.42 -15.90 -1.56
CA ALA A 291 2.31 -15.38 -0.54
C ALA A 291 1.60 -14.46 0.46
N GLU A 292 0.64 -13.65 0.00
CA GLU A 292 -0.23 -12.82 0.86
C GLU A 292 -1.05 -13.66 1.82
N TYR A 293 -1.72 -14.72 1.34
CA TYR A 293 -2.49 -15.61 2.21
C TYR A 293 -1.60 -16.34 3.22
N LEU A 294 -0.38 -16.72 2.83
CA LEU A 294 0.59 -17.30 3.77
C LEU A 294 1.07 -16.27 4.79
N ALA A 295 1.32 -15.02 4.39
CA ALA A 295 1.69 -13.93 5.28
C ALA A 295 0.56 -13.64 6.28
N ASP A 296 -0.70 -13.63 5.84
CA ASP A 296 -1.86 -13.50 6.72
C ASP A 296 -1.97 -14.63 7.74
N SER A 297 -1.70 -15.88 7.32
CA SER A 297 -1.69 -17.02 8.24
C SER A 297 -0.59 -16.93 9.29
N LEU A 298 0.58 -16.38 8.90
CA LEU A 298 1.68 -16.12 9.82
C LEU A 298 1.36 -14.94 10.77
N ALA A 299 0.71 -13.89 10.28
CA ALA A 299 0.20 -12.82 11.11
C ALA A 299 -0.80 -13.33 12.16
N ALA A 300 -1.74 -14.19 11.74
CA ALA A 300 -2.73 -14.78 12.64
C ALA A 300 -2.06 -15.70 13.69
N ARG A 301 -1.07 -16.52 13.30
CA ARG A 301 -0.31 -17.34 14.24
C ARG A 301 0.47 -16.51 15.25
N THR A 302 1.04 -15.41 14.80
CA THR A 302 1.89 -14.55 15.64
C THR A 302 1.06 -13.69 16.59
N ALA A 303 0.06 -12.99 16.06
CA ALA A 303 -0.70 -11.98 16.79
C ALA A 303 -2.10 -12.44 17.24
N GLY A 304 -2.54 -13.61 16.81
CA GLY A 304 -3.91 -14.09 16.94
C GLY A 304 -4.79 -13.74 15.76
N THR A 305 -5.79 -14.58 15.47
CA THR A 305 -6.71 -14.42 14.35
C THR A 305 -7.48 -13.10 14.42
N GLU A 306 -7.92 -12.69 15.60
CA GLU A 306 -8.64 -11.43 15.81
C GLU A 306 -7.80 -10.21 15.39
N ALA A 307 -6.54 -10.14 15.84
CA ALA A 307 -5.65 -9.04 15.50
C ALA A 307 -5.31 -9.01 14.01
N ALA A 308 -5.10 -10.15 13.36
CA ALA A 308 -4.86 -10.25 11.93
C ALA A 308 -6.09 -9.77 11.12
N ARG A 309 -7.31 -10.13 11.53
CA ARG A 309 -8.55 -9.61 10.92
C ARG A 309 -8.73 -8.11 11.17
N GLY A 310 -8.40 -7.65 12.38
CA GLY A 310 -8.40 -6.24 12.75
C GLY A 310 -7.46 -5.42 11.88
N LEU A 311 -6.24 -5.90 11.64
CA LEU A 311 -5.29 -5.30 10.71
C LEU A 311 -5.91 -5.13 9.32
N LEU A 312 -6.44 -6.21 8.72
CA LEU A 312 -7.05 -6.18 7.38
C LEU A 312 -8.25 -5.23 7.30
N THR A 313 -9.05 -5.16 8.37
CA THR A 313 -10.17 -4.23 8.46
C THR A 313 -9.69 -2.78 8.56
N THR A 314 -8.61 -2.52 9.29
CA THR A 314 -8.03 -1.17 9.40
C THR A 314 -7.44 -0.71 8.07
N LEU A 315 -6.88 -1.62 7.26
CA LEU A 315 -6.40 -1.27 5.92
C LEU A 315 -7.53 -0.76 4.99
N LEU A 316 -8.78 -1.22 5.17
CA LEU A 316 -9.94 -0.68 4.43
C LEU A 316 -10.25 0.78 4.78
N LEU A 317 -9.76 1.26 5.94
CA LEU A 317 -9.98 2.64 6.41
C LEU A 317 -8.94 3.62 5.89
N ARG A 318 -8.04 3.22 4.99
CA ARG A 318 -7.00 4.09 4.41
C ARG A 318 -7.55 5.43 3.91
N GLY A 319 -8.62 5.39 3.10
CA GLY A 319 -9.24 6.62 2.59
C GLY A 319 -9.80 7.52 3.69
N SER A 320 -10.32 6.94 4.77
CA SER A 320 -10.81 7.70 5.93
C SER A 320 -9.65 8.33 6.70
N ALA A 321 -8.51 7.65 6.84
CA ALA A 321 -7.31 8.21 7.44
C ALA A 321 -6.76 9.38 6.60
N GLU A 322 -6.69 9.23 5.27
CA GLU A 322 -6.28 10.30 4.35
C GLU A 322 -7.19 11.54 4.44
N VAL A 323 -8.51 11.34 4.59
CA VAL A 323 -9.47 12.43 4.83
C VAL A 323 -9.19 13.12 6.16
N ALA A 324 -8.92 12.37 7.24
CA ALA A 324 -8.58 12.94 8.54
C ALA A 324 -7.30 13.78 8.47
N LEU A 325 -6.26 13.29 7.83
CA LEU A 325 -4.99 14.00 7.62
C LEU A 325 -5.18 15.25 6.77
N THR A 326 -5.96 15.17 5.69
CA THR A 326 -6.26 16.31 4.82
C THR A 326 -7.04 17.41 5.56
N ARG A 327 -8.02 17.02 6.39
CA ARG A 327 -8.76 17.98 7.25
C ARG A 327 -7.85 18.66 8.27
N ALA A 328 -6.91 17.92 8.85
CA ALA A 328 -5.94 18.50 9.78
C ALA A 328 -5.03 19.54 9.10
N ARG A 329 -4.59 19.28 7.87
CA ARG A 329 -3.82 20.25 7.03
C ARG A 329 -4.61 21.53 6.76
N SER A 330 -5.89 21.39 6.45
CA SER A 330 -6.74 22.54 6.08
C SER A 330 -7.09 23.45 7.28
N GLY A 331 -6.46 23.25 8.43
CA GLY A 331 -6.76 24.01 9.65
C GLY A 331 -8.15 23.70 10.16
N GLY A 332 -8.31 22.62 10.91
CA GLY A 332 -9.57 22.07 11.36
C GLY A 332 -10.62 23.06 11.81
N GLY A 333 -11.59 23.37 10.94
CA GLY A 333 -12.71 24.16 11.36
C GLY A 333 -13.29 25.16 10.38
N ARG A 334 -13.64 24.72 9.18
CA ARG A 334 -14.81 25.29 8.52
C ARG A 334 -15.91 24.26 8.54
N GLY A 335 -16.55 24.10 9.70
CA GLY A 335 -17.92 23.58 9.73
C GLY A 335 -18.80 24.43 8.80
N PRO A 336 -19.93 23.89 8.29
CA PRO A 336 -20.78 24.59 7.36
C PRO A 336 -21.13 25.97 7.93
N ARG A 337 -20.74 27.01 7.21
CA ARG A 337 -21.05 28.39 7.54
C ARG A 337 -22.55 28.55 7.42
N ILE A 338 -23.29 28.37 8.52
CA ILE A 338 -24.65 28.85 8.62
C ILE A 338 -24.56 30.37 8.53
N VAL A 339 -24.91 30.90 7.34
CA VAL A 339 -25.07 32.33 7.15
C VAL A 339 -26.24 32.79 7.99
N ARG A 340 -26.00 33.16 9.22
CA ARG A 340 -26.95 33.93 10.02
C ARG A 340 -26.84 35.39 9.66
N ARG A 341 -27.90 35.89 9.02
CA ARG A 341 -28.14 37.32 8.82
C ARG A 341 -28.14 38.09 10.13
N ARG A 342 -27.43 39.20 10.10
CA ARG A 342 -27.54 40.47 10.87
C ARG A 342 -27.65 40.41 12.37
N GLY A 343 -26.66 41.06 13.00
CA GLY A 343 -26.78 41.87 14.21
C GLY A 343 -25.95 41.37 15.38
N VAL A 344 -24.86 41.98 15.55
CA VAL A 344 -24.05 42.35 16.72
C VAL A 344 -22.57 42.06 16.45
N ARG A 345 -21.79 43.13 16.37
CA ARG A 345 -20.32 43.12 16.36
C ARG A 345 -19.85 42.68 17.74
N SER A 346 -19.27 41.51 17.79
CA SER A 346 -18.22 41.19 18.75
C SER A 346 -17.10 40.58 17.92
N ALA A 347 -16.04 41.36 17.75
CA ALA A 347 -14.78 40.88 17.18
C ALA A 347 -14.09 40.02 18.22
N GLU A 348 -14.55 38.80 18.33
CA GLU A 348 -13.74 37.71 18.88
C GLU A 348 -12.99 37.11 17.71
N THR A 349 -11.74 37.53 17.55
CA THR A 349 -10.76 36.92 16.65
C THR A 349 -10.68 35.46 17.06
N ALA A 350 -11.42 34.60 16.33
CA ALA A 350 -11.12 33.17 16.32
C ALA A 350 -9.66 33.05 15.86
N ARG A 351 -8.76 32.92 16.81
CA ARG A 351 -7.41 32.43 16.57
C ARG A 351 -7.63 31.13 15.83
N THR A 352 -7.31 31.11 14.55
CA THR A 352 -7.06 29.86 13.82
C THR A 352 -5.79 29.32 14.49
N ASP A 353 -5.97 28.44 15.47
CA ASP A 353 -4.84 27.71 16.04
C ASP A 353 -4.14 27.01 14.86
N ALA A 354 -2.86 27.30 14.71
CA ALA A 354 -2.02 26.64 13.72
C ALA A 354 -2.14 25.11 13.93
N PRO A 355 -2.13 24.32 12.88
CA PRO A 355 -2.21 22.88 13.00
C PRO A 355 -1.19 22.38 14.01
N ASN A 356 -1.64 21.71 15.08
CA ASN A 356 -0.75 21.21 16.12
C ASN A 356 -0.28 19.78 15.75
N PRO A 357 1.01 19.55 15.47
CA PRO A 357 1.55 18.25 15.16
C PRO A 357 1.30 17.20 16.24
N ASP A 358 1.27 17.59 17.51
CA ASP A 358 1.09 16.68 18.63
C ASP A 358 -0.31 16.05 18.66
N LEU A 359 -1.32 16.76 18.14
CA LEU A 359 -2.71 16.31 18.12
C LEU A 359 -3.08 15.56 16.81
N LEU A 360 -2.21 15.54 15.81
CA LEU A 360 -2.53 14.96 14.50
C LEU A 360 -2.94 13.48 14.62
N TRP A 361 -2.11 12.69 15.28
CA TRP A 361 -2.31 11.25 15.41
C TRP A 361 -3.50 10.92 16.30
N GLU A 362 -3.72 11.67 17.36
CA GLU A 362 -4.87 11.51 18.24
C GLU A 362 -6.18 11.76 17.48
N ARG A 363 -6.28 12.89 16.77
CA ARG A 363 -7.44 13.22 15.94
C ARG A 363 -7.70 12.19 14.84
N MET A 364 -6.63 11.65 14.22
CA MET A 364 -6.77 10.57 13.23
C MET A 364 -7.35 9.31 13.88
N ARG A 365 -6.81 8.88 15.04
CA ARG A 365 -7.33 7.71 15.77
C ARG A 365 -8.78 7.92 16.21
N GLU A 366 -9.11 9.06 16.77
CA GLU A 366 -10.48 9.42 17.15
C GLU A 366 -11.44 9.37 15.95
N HIS A 367 -11.00 9.92 14.81
CA HIS A 367 -11.79 9.86 13.59
C HIS A 367 -12.02 8.41 13.15
N LEU A 368 -10.99 7.58 13.11
CA LEU A 368 -11.11 6.17 12.72
C LEU A 368 -11.96 5.37 13.71
N ALA A 369 -11.84 5.63 15.01
CA ALA A 369 -12.67 5.01 16.04
C ALA A 369 -14.15 5.43 15.93
N SER A 370 -14.42 6.65 15.48
CA SER A 370 -15.78 7.18 15.31
C SER A 370 -16.53 6.63 14.09
N ILE A 371 -15.86 5.85 13.23
CA ILE A 371 -16.48 5.25 12.02
C ILE A 371 -17.44 4.15 12.45
N PRO A 372 -18.76 4.29 12.16
CA PRO A 372 -19.75 3.32 12.59
C PRO A 372 -19.64 1.99 11.82
N ALA A 373 -20.20 0.93 12.39
CA ALA A 373 -20.21 -0.41 11.78
C ALA A 373 -20.80 -0.38 10.37
N VAL A 374 -21.89 0.34 10.15
CA VAL A 374 -22.56 0.44 8.84
C VAL A 374 -21.62 0.98 7.74
N GLU A 375 -20.71 1.91 8.07
CA GLU A 375 -19.73 2.40 7.10
C GLU A 375 -18.60 1.39 6.87
N ARG A 376 -18.16 0.68 7.92
CA ARG A 376 -17.18 -0.41 7.79
C ARG A 376 -17.72 -1.53 6.91
N ASP A 377 -19.00 -1.88 7.08
CA ASP A 377 -19.71 -2.86 6.25
C ASP A 377 -19.83 -2.39 4.80
N ARG A 378 -20.11 -1.08 4.59
CA ARG A 378 -20.12 -0.48 3.26
C ARG A 378 -18.77 -0.62 2.56
N LEU A 379 -17.68 -0.29 3.25
CA LEU A 379 -16.32 -0.39 2.70
C LEU A 379 -15.95 -1.84 2.37
N LEU A 380 -16.30 -2.78 3.24
CA LEU A 380 -16.11 -4.21 2.99
C LEU A 380 -16.95 -4.69 1.81
N ARG A 381 -18.23 -4.28 1.74
CA ARG A 381 -19.11 -4.60 0.62
C ARG A 381 -18.60 -4.00 -0.68
N TRP A 382 -18.14 -2.74 -0.62
CA TRP A 382 -17.50 -2.10 -1.74
C TRP A 382 -16.27 -2.87 -2.22
N ASN A 383 -15.37 -3.28 -1.31
CA ASN A 383 -14.20 -4.10 -1.64
C ASN A 383 -14.59 -5.44 -2.31
N THR A 384 -15.73 -6.02 -1.94
CA THR A 384 -16.24 -7.24 -2.58
C THR A 384 -16.68 -6.99 -4.04
N LEU A 385 -17.27 -5.83 -4.30
CA LEU A 385 -17.77 -5.45 -5.62
C LEU A 385 -16.67 -4.82 -6.48
N ASP A 386 -15.66 -4.20 -5.84
CA ASP A 386 -14.53 -3.59 -6.51
C ASP A 386 -13.50 -4.62 -6.97
N ARG A 387 -13.73 -5.11 -8.17
CA ARG A 387 -12.81 -6.04 -8.82
C ARG A 387 -11.61 -5.35 -9.46
N THR A 388 -11.54 -4.01 -9.41
CA THR A 388 -10.45 -3.22 -9.98
C THR A 388 -9.35 -2.89 -8.97
N ALA A 389 -9.64 -3.01 -7.66
CA ALA A 389 -8.71 -2.73 -6.57
C ALA A 389 -7.64 -3.81 -6.35
N VAL A 390 -7.55 -4.78 -7.24
CA VAL A 390 -6.51 -5.80 -7.24
C VAL A 390 -5.32 -5.20 -7.98
N ASP A 391 -4.38 -4.60 -7.25
CA ASP A 391 -3.03 -4.55 -7.76
C ASP A 391 -2.56 -6.01 -7.90
N GLY A 392 -1.76 -6.34 -8.94
CA GLY A 392 -1.45 -7.72 -9.28
C GLY A 392 -0.82 -8.55 -8.14
N SER A 393 -0.41 -7.90 -7.04
CA SER A 393 0.29 -8.50 -5.89
C SER A 393 -0.64 -8.84 -4.72
N HIS A 394 -1.65 -8.02 -4.41
CA HIS A 394 -2.52 -8.24 -3.26
C HIS A 394 -3.90 -8.77 -3.65
N PRO A 395 -4.37 -9.90 -3.08
CA PRO A 395 -5.75 -10.34 -3.26
C PRO A 395 -6.71 -9.37 -2.57
N PRO A 396 -7.98 -9.30 -3.04
CA PRO A 396 -9.00 -8.49 -2.40
C PRO A 396 -9.12 -8.79 -0.90
N THR A 397 -9.22 -7.74 -0.08
CA THR A 397 -9.24 -7.86 1.39
C THR A 397 -10.38 -8.75 1.89
N HIS A 398 -11.54 -8.73 1.24
CA HIS A 398 -12.66 -9.61 1.61
C HIS A 398 -12.33 -11.10 1.45
N LEU A 399 -11.53 -11.49 0.45
CA LEU A 399 -11.08 -12.88 0.28
C LEU A 399 -10.05 -13.28 1.34
N ARG A 400 -9.15 -12.35 1.71
CA ARG A 400 -8.17 -12.54 2.79
C ARG A 400 -8.88 -12.75 4.13
N LEU A 401 -9.87 -11.89 4.45
CA LEU A 401 -10.72 -12.01 5.65
C LEU A 401 -11.51 -13.32 5.66
N ALA A 402 -12.07 -13.71 4.51
CA ALA A 402 -12.80 -14.97 4.39
C ALA A 402 -11.90 -16.17 4.66
N LEU A 403 -10.68 -16.21 4.11
CA LEU A 403 -9.77 -17.32 4.33
C LEU A 403 -9.31 -17.42 5.79
N LEU A 404 -9.00 -16.29 6.45
CA LEU A 404 -8.71 -16.26 7.89
C LEU A 404 -9.86 -16.75 8.77
N GLY A 405 -11.11 -16.61 8.29
CA GLY A 405 -12.30 -17.11 8.98
C GLY A 405 -12.60 -18.59 8.76
N HIS A 406 -11.92 -19.27 7.81
CA HIS A 406 -12.16 -20.70 7.55
C HIS A 406 -11.43 -21.63 8.53
N GLY A 407 -10.34 -21.18 9.14
CA GLY A 407 -9.55 -21.95 10.09
C GLY A 407 -10.02 -21.77 11.54
N PRO A 408 -9.52 -22.58 12.46
CA PRO A 408 -9.73 -22.36 13.88
C PRO A 408 -9.10 -21.03 14.33
N GLU A 409 -9.74 -20.36 15.28
CA GLU A 409 -9.14 -19.17 15.88
C GLU A 409 -7.82 -19.52 16.58
N GLN A 410 -6.78 -18.77 16.25
CA GLN A 410 -5.45 -18.94 16.81
C GLN A 410 -5.22 -17.90 17.91
N PRO A 411 -4.76 -18.32 19.09
CA PRO A 411 -4.33 -17.38 20.12
C PRO A 411 -3.02 -16.71 19.71
N ALA A 412 -2.77 -15.51 20.23
CA ALA A 412 -1.52 -14.79 20.00
C ALA A 412 -0.31 -15.51 20.60
N ALA A 413 0.69 -15.86 19.78
CA ALA A 413 1.97 -16.39 20.23
C ALA A 413 2.87 -15.29 20.79
N VAL A 414 2.80 -14.08 20.21
CA VAL A 414 3.55 -12.89 20.66
C VAL A 414 2.56 -11.86 21.17
N ARG A 415 2.85 -11.32 22.35
CA ARG A 415 2.09 -10.23 22.97
C ARG A 415 3.05 -9.15 23.44
N THR A 416 2.56 -7.92 23.50
CA THR A 416 3.26 -6.80 24.13
C THR A 416 2.54 -6.37 25.40
N GLY A 417 3.31 -6.04 26.43
CA GLY A 417 2.76 -5.44 27.65
C GLY A 417 2.71 -3.92 27.57
N PRO A 418 1.96 -3.27 28.49
CA PRO A 418 1.83 -1.80 28.48
C PRO A 418 3.19 -1.07 28.60
N GLU A 419 4.13 -1.61 29.36
CA GLU A 419 5.46 -1.01 29.54
C GLU A 419 6.27 -1.03 28.24
N GLU A 420 6.25 -2.15 27.52
CA GLU A 420 6.93 -2.29 26.23
C GLU A 420 6.26 -1.42 25.17
N ALA A 421 4.93 -1.39 25.11
CA ALA A 421 4.20 -0.53 24.21
C ALA A 421 4.53 0.96 24.45
N ALA A 422 4.62 1.37 25.72
CA ALA A 422 5.04 2.71 26.10
C ALA A 422 6.50 3.01 25.72
N ALA A 423 7.41 2.05 25.87
CA ALA A 423 8.81 2.18 25.47
C ALA A 423 8.92 2.37 23.94
N VAL A 424 8.24 1.53 23.14
CA VAL A 424 8.18 1.70 21.68
C VAL A 424 7.60 3.05 21.29
N ALA A 425 6.53 3.50 21.94
CA ALA A 425 5.92 4.80 21.68
C ALA A 425 6.88 5.96 21.99
N ALA A 426 7.67 5.84 23.06
CA ALA A 426 8.68 6.84 23.42
C ALA A 426 9.83 6.92 22.41
N GLU A 427 10.31 5.75 21.92
CA GLU A 427 11.38 5.68 20.91
C GLU A 427 10.97 6.33 19.58
N ILE A 428 9.72 6.15 19.15
CA ILE A 428 9.23 6.72 17.87
C ILE A 428 8.70 8.16 18.02
N ALA A 429 8.53 8.69 19.24
CA ALA A 429 7.92 10.00 19.49
C ALA A 429 8.59 11.16 18.72
N PRO A 430 9.94 11.26 18.63
CA PRO A 430 10.58 12.33 17.85
C PRO A 430 10.21 12.26 16.36
N HIS A 431 10.11 11.04 15.82
CA HIS A 431 9.75 10.82 14.42
C HIS A 431 8.27 11.09 14.15
N ARG A 432 7.39 10.77 15.10
CA ARG A 432 5.96 11.12 15.07
C ARG A 432 5.77 12.62 14.96
N ALA A 433 6.46 13.40 15.79
CA ALA A 433 6.39 14.87 15.77
C ALA A 433 6.90 15.44 14.42
N ARG A 434 8.05 14.94 13.93
CA ARG A 434 8.64 15.36 12.66
C ARG A 434 7.74 15.05 11.46
N ILE A 435 7.22 13.82 11.37
CA ILE A 435 6.36 13.39 10.25
C ILE A 435 5.02 14.12 10.33
N ALA A 436 4.45 14.33 11.52
CA ALA A 436 3.25 15.11 11.69
C ALA A 436 3.44 16.56 11.20
N ALA A 437 4.56 17.18 11.54
CA ALA A 437 4.88 18.53 11.06
C ALA A 437 5.03 18.56 9.51
N ALA A 438 5.70 17.59 8.92
CA ALA A 438 5.83 17.48 7.47
C ALA A 438 4.45 17.27 6.78
N LEU A 439 3.62 16.38 7.31
CA LEU A 439 2.27 16.14 6.83
C LEU A 439 1.37 17.38 6.91
N LEU A 440 1.56 18.25 7.88
CA LEU A 440 0.78 19.48 8.05
C LEU A 440 1.31 20.63 7.19
N ALA A 441 2.58 20.61 6.81
CA ALA A 441 3.22 21.65 6.01
C ALA A 441 2.99 21.50 4.50
N GLY A 442 2.78 20.28 4.01
CA GLY A 442 2.73 20.05 2.60
C GLY A 442 1.72 19.31 1.96
#